data_ea5097123bd76a00637b5557f41fe8a7
#
_entry.id   ea5097123bd76a00637b5557f41fe8a7
#
_cell.length_a   1.000
_cell.length_b   1.000
_cell.length_c   1.000
_cell.angle_alpha   90.00
_cell.angle_beta   90.00
_cell.angle_gamma   90.00
#
_symmetry.space_group_name_H-M   'P 1'
#
loop_
_entity.id
_entity.type
_entity.pdbx_description
1 polymer ?
#
loop_
_entity_poly.entity_id
_entity_poly.type
_entity_poly.pdbx_seq_one_letter_code
_entity_poly.pdbx_strand_id
1 'polypeptide(L)'
;MQWCLPLHETMSPMKPKADFDARLAAKKLMREARSGALATVMPGTGDPYCSLVNVASAFDGAPLLLISKLAIHTKNVIADGRVSLMLDERKAGDPLEGARVMLLGRAVVTEDAHDRRRYLARQPEAEMFAGFADFAFYRIEIAAAHLVAGFGRIVDLAARDVLVDPAGADDLLAAEERASAHMNEDHADACRLYATRLYGAPDGDWRCVGFDPEGLELQDGRTALRLPFPQRVNGAGSLRAILVEMAQQARADQG
;
A
#
# COMPACT_ATOMS: atom_id res chain seq x y z
N MET A 1 -6.32 47.46 36.99
CA MET A 1 -5.48 47.49 35.78
C MET A 1 -5.89 46.30 34.93
N GLN A 2 -6.64 46.59 33.89
CA GLN A 2 -7.35 45.59 33.05
C GLN A 2 -6.52 45.39 31.79
N TRP A 3 -5.98 44.18 31.61
CA TRP A 3 -5.24 43.80 30.41
C TRP A 3 -6.23 43.20 29.40
N CYS A 4 -6.72 44.03 28.50
CA CYS A 4 -7.43 43.61 27.30
C CYS A 4 -6.40 43.37 26.20
N LEU A 5 -6.16 42.12 25.82
CA LEU A 5 -5.48 41.76 24.58
C LEU A 5 -6.51 41.66 23.46
N PRO A 6 -6.29 42.24 22.29
CA PRO A 6 -7.21 42.10 21.16
C PRO A 6 -7.08 40.70 20.54
N LEU A 7 -8.13 39.91 20.71
CA LEU A 7 -8.39 38.72 19.86
C LEU A 7 -8.98 39.25 18.56
N HIS A 8 -8.24 39.17 17.46
CA HIS A 8 -8.73 38.97 16.09
C HIS A 8 -7.59 39.19 15.07
N GLU A 9 -6.68 38.22 14.99
CA GLU A 9 -6.10 37.93 13.69
C GLU A 9 -6.92 36.78 13.08
N THR A 10 -7.82 37.13 12.18
CA THR A 10 -8.50 36.18 11.32
C THR A 10 -7.45 35.55 10.43
N MET A 11 -7.07 34.32 10.75
CA MET A 11 -6.30 33.48 9.84
C MET A 11 -7.11 33.36 8.52
N SER A 12 -6.64 34.02 7.49
CA SER A 12 -7.17 33.84 6.14
C SER A 12 -7.10 32.36 5.79
N PRO A 13 -8.17 31.76 5.23
CA PRO A 13 -8.14 30.38 4.79
C PRO A 13 -7.02 30.23 3.77
N MET A 14 -6.02 29.42 4.10
CA MET A 14 -4.95 29.06 3.19
C MET A 14 -5.60 28.46 1.93
N LYS A 15 -5.42 29.12 0.77
CA LYS A 15 -5.84 28.58 -0.53
C LYS A 15 -5.28 27.19 -0.67
N PRO A 16 -6.08 26.17 -1.05
CA PRO A 16 -5.58 24.84 -1.29
C PRO A 16 -4.49 24.93 -2.37
N LYS A 17 -3.28 24.47 -2.04
CA LYS A 17 -2.26 24.17 -3.05
C LYS A 17 -2.84 23.17 -4.03
N ALA A 18 -2.49 23.34 -5.32
CA ALA A 18 -2.94 22.53 -6.46
C ALA A 18 -3.27 21.08 -6.09
N ASP A 19 -4.49 20.67 -6.44
CA ASP A 19 -5.08 19.33 -6.51
C ASP A 19 -4.39 18.20 -5.72
N PHE A 20 -4.57 18.21 -4.39
CA PHE A 20 -4.24 17.05 -3.57
C PHE A 20 -5.33 15.98 -3.75
N ASP A 21 -4.99 14.89 -4.44
CA ASP A 21 -5.85 13.72 -4.56
C ASP A 21 -5.66 12.80 -3.33
N ALA A 22 -6.63 12.84 -2.42
CA ALA A 22 -6.62 12.03 -1.20
C ALA A 22 -6.72 10.51 -1.50
N ARG A 23 -7.44 10.13 -2.57
CA ARG A 23 -7.60 8.73 -2.98
C ARG A 23 -6.27 8.18 -3.49
N LEU A 24 -5.60 8.92 -4.36
CA LEU A 24 -4.30 8.53 -4.89
C LEU A 24 -3.26 8.45 -3.77
N ALA A 25 -3.25 9.41 -2.84
CA ALA A 25 -2.33 9.41 -1.70
C ALA A 25 -2.56 8.20 -0.77
N ALA A 26 -3.82 7.86 -0.48
CA ALA A 26 -4.15 6.68 0.32
C ALA A 26 -3.76 5.38 -0.39
N LYS A 27 -4.11 5.22 -1.68
CA LYS A 27 -3.71 4.06 -2.49
C LYS A 27 -2.19 3.89 -2.53
N LYS A 28 -1.45 4.99 -2.71
CA LYS A 28 0.00 4.98 -2.69
C LYS A 28 0.55 4.45 -1.37
N LEU A 29 0.10 5.00 -0.23
CA LEU A 29 0.52 4.54 1.10
C LEU A 29 0.23 3.05 1.31
N MET A 30 -0.95 2.58 0.92
CA MET A 30 -1.33 1.17 1.03
C MET A 30 -0.44 0.25 0.22
N ARG A 31 0.02 0.71 -0.95
CA ARG A 31 0.88 -0.07 -1.85
C ARG A 31 2.36 -0.01 -1.50
N GLU A 32 2.83 1.09 -0.90
CA GLU A 32 4.23 1.29 -0.56
C GLU A 32 4.59 0.83 0.85
N ALA A 33 3.62 0.79 1.78
CA ALA A 33 3.86 0.35 3.15
C ALA A 33 4.26 -1.13 3.22
N ARG A 34 5.33 -1.43 3.95
CA ARG A 34 5.82 -2.79 4.21
C ARG A 34 5.55 -3.29 5.62
N SER A 35 5.13 -2.40 6.49
CA SER A 35 4.71 -2.71 7.86
C SER A 35 3.74 -1.65 8.35
N GLY A 36 2.95 -1.99 9.35
CA GLY A 36 1.96 -1.11 9.94
C GLY A 36 1.66 -1.47 11.39
N ALA A 37 0.99 -0.54 12.09
CA ALA A 37 0.49 -0.76 13.43
C ALA A 37 -0.94 -1.35 13.36
N LEU A 38 -1.07 -2.61 13.76
CA LEU A 38 -2.35 -3.34 13.78
C LEU A 38 -2.97 -3.23 15.17
N ALA A 39 -4.11 -2.59 15.27
CA ALA A 39 -4.94 -2.55 16.47
C ALA A 39 -6.03 -3.65 16.39
N THR A 40 -6.19 -4.38 17.49
CA THR A 40 -7.15 -5.47 17.67
C THR A 40 -7.85 -5.32 19.02
N VAL A 41 -8.97 -6.02 19.23
CA VAL A 41 -9.76 -5.97 20.46
C VAL A 41 -9.47 -7.23 21.30
N MET A 42 -9.04 -7.05 22.55
CA MET A 42 -8.79 -8.17 23.46
C MET A 42 -10.11 -8.84 23.87
N PRO A 43 -10.22 -10.17 23.76
CA PRO A 43 -11.42 -10.88 24.18
C PRO A 43 -11.61 -10.80 25.71
N GLY A 44 -12.86 -10.68 26.13
CA GLY A 44 -13.24 -10.62 27.54
C GLY A 44 -13.19 -9.24 28.17
N THR A 45 -12.17 -8.41 27.91
CA THR A 45 -12.06 -7.06 28.44
C THR A 45 -12.52 -5.98 27.46
N GLY A 46 -12.37 -6.21 26.15
CA GLY A 46 -12.60 -5.20 25.12
C GLY A 46 -11.47 -4.18 24.99
N ASP A 47 -10.36 -4.36 25.70
CA ASP A 47 -9.24 -3.45 25.66
C ASP A 47 -8.59 -3.42 24.27
N PRO A 48 -8.15 -2.24 23.78
CA PRO A 48 -7.40 -2.14 22.54
C PRO A 48 -5.98 -2.68 22.71
N TYR A 49 -5.55 -3.53 21.78
CA TYR A 49 -4.17 -4.05 21.71
C TYR A 49 -3.55 -3.67 20.37
N CYS A 50 -2.36 -3.07 20.42
CA CYS A 50 -1.64 -2.63 19.23
C CYS A 50 -0.32 -3.39 19.07
N SER A 51 0.02 -3.78 17.85
CA SER A 51 1.25 -4.49 17.50
C SER A 51 1.76 -4.10 16.12
N LEU A 52 3.08 -4.22 15.91
CA LEU A 52 3.67 -4.03 14.59
C LEU A 52 3.54 -5.32 13.78
N VAL A 53 3.13 -5.21 12.52
CA VAL A 53 3.00 -6.32 11.57
C VAL A 53 3.63 -5.97 10.22
N ASN A 54 4.17 -6.99 9.52
CA ASN A 54 4.53 -6.83 8.10
C ASN A 54 3.26 -6.84 7.25
N VAL A 55 3.28 -6.04 6.18
CA VAL A 55 2.12 -5.84 5.30
C VAL A 55 2.55 -6.01 3.84
N ALA A 56 1.66 -6.58 3.05
CA ALA A 56 1.66 -6.52 1.59
C ALA A 56 0.28 -6.10 1.11
N SER A 57 0.08 -6.00 -0.21
CA SER A 57 -1.22 -5.64 -0.79
C SER A 57 -1.70 -6.73 -1.74
N ALA A 58 -2.96 -7.10 -1.64
CA ALA A 58 -3.67 -7.90 -2.62
C ALA A 58 -3.79 -7.17 -3.97
N PHE A 59 -4.28 -7.84 -4.99
CA PHE A 59 -4.46 -7.26 -6.33
C PHE A 59 -5.33 -6.00 -6.32
N ASP A 60 -6.39 -5.99 -5.54
CA ASP A 60 -7.27 -4.84 -5.36
C ASP A 60 -6.76 -3.79 -4.35
N GLY A 61 -5.63 -4.05 -3.68
CA GLY A 61 -5.03 -3.15 -2.70
C GLY A 61 -5.38 -3.44 -1.25
N ALA A 62 -6.24 -4.41 -0.96
CA ALA A 62 -6.53 -4.80 0.41
C ALA A 62 -5.24 -5.28 1.12
N PRO A 63 -5.02 -4.90 2.40
CA PRO A 63 -3.83 -5.32 3.12
C PRO A 63 -3.80 -6.84 3.37
N LEU A 64 -2.63 -7.43 3.18
CA LEU A 64 -2.32 -8.83 3.46
C LEU A 64 -1.36 -8.92 4.63
N LEU A 65 -1.60 -9.87 5.52
CA LEU A 65 -0.77 -10.18 6.67
C LEU A 65 -0.42 -11.67 6.66
N LEU A 66 0.76 -12.02 7.19
CA LEU A 66 1.12 -13.39 7.57
C LEU A 66 1.45 -13.38 9.06
N ILE A 67 0.57 -13.97 9.87
CA ILE A 67 0.64 -13.88 11.33
C ILE A 67 0.48 -15.26 11.98
N SER A 68 1.23 -15.46 13.07
CA SER A 68 1.21 -16.71 13.84
C SER A 68 0.00 -16.78 14.79
N LYS A 69 -0.64 -17.94 14.88
CA LYS A 69 -1.71 -18.25 15.85
C LYS A 69 -1.25 -18.12 17.31
N LEU A 70 0.07 -18.12 17.56
CA LEU A 70 0.62 -17.94 18.90
C LEU A 70 0.59 -16.48 19.36
N ALA A 71 0.58 -15.53 18.42
CA ALA A 71 0.59 -14.10 18.71
C ALA A 71 -0.73 -13.62 19.34
N ILE A 72 -0.65 -12.64 20.22
CA ILE A 72 -1.81 -12.06 20.91
C ILE A 72 -2.78 -11.45 19.90
N HIS A 73 -2.27 -10.66 18.94
CA HIS A 73 -3.11 -10.04 17.91
C HIS A 73 -3.90 -11.08 17.10
N THR A 74 -3.32 -12.26 16.82
CA THR A 74 -4.01 -13.30 16.08
C THR A 74 -5.12 -13.95 16.94
N LYS A 75 -4.86 -14.20 18.22
CA LYS A 75 -5.89 -14.69 19.16
C LYS A 75 -7.04 -13.69 19.25
N ASN A 76 -6.74 -12.40 19.29
CA ASN A 76 -7.75 -11.34 19.29
C ASN A 76 -8.59 -11.36 17.99
N VAL A 77 -7.93 -11.43 16.82
CA VAL A 77 -8.60 -11.48 15.51
C VAL A 77 -9.49 -12.72 15.36
N ILE A 78 -9.06 -13.88 15.88
CA ILE A 78 -9.88 -15.10 15.87
C ILE A 78 -11.16 -14.92 16.72
N ALA A 79 -11.06 -14.23 17.85
CA ALA A 79 -12.20 -13.97 18.72
C ALA A 79 -13.09 -12.82 18.20
N ASP A 80 -12.49 -11.76 17.69
CA ASP A 80 -13.16 -10.60 17.08
C ASP A 80 -12.33 -10.08 15.92
N GLY A 81 -12.78 -10.32 14.71
CA GLY A 81 -12.07 -9.95 13.48
C GLY A 81 -11.96 -8.45 13.22
N ARG A 82 -12.58 -7.58 14.01
CA ARG A 82 -12.47 -6.11 13.82
C ARG A 82 -11.06 -5.64 14.07
N VAL A 83 -10.54 -4.85 13.14
CA VAL A 83 -9.18 -4.33 13.20
C VAL A 83 -9.12 -2.89 12.72
N SER A 84 -8.08 -2.19 13.16
CA SER A 84 -7.60 -0.95 12.55
C SER A 84 -6.12 -1.09 12.21
N LEU A 85 -5.76 -0.86 10.95
CA LEU A 85 -4.37 -0.89 10.49
C LEU A 85 -3.93 0.53 10.12
N MET A 86 -2.92 1.04 10.83
CA MET A 86 -2.28 2.31 10.48
C MET A 86 -1.06 2.05 9.61
N LEU A 87 -1.02 2.70 8.44
CA LEU A 87 0.12 2.75 7.54
C LEU A 87 0.61 4.19 7.46
N ASP A 88 1.92 4.40 7.50
CA ASP A 88 2.54 5.72 7.49
C ASP A 88 3.64 5.84 6.44
N GLU A 89 3.81 7.05 5.94
CA GLU A 89 4.92 7.41 5.08
C GLU A 89 6.17 7.59 5.94
N ARG A 90 7.06 6.61 5.94
CA ARG A 90 8.30 6.65 6.73
C ARG A 90 9.31 7.59 6.10
N LYS A 91 9.23 8.85 6.48
CA LYS A 91 10.20 9.89 6.11
C LYS A 91 11.20 10.14 7.23
N ALA A 92 12.37 10.65 6.86
CA ALA A 92 13.27 11.28 7.82
C ALA A 92 12.63 12.58 8.34
N GLY A 93 12.81 12.90 9.62
CA GLY A 93 12.23 14.08 10.27
C GLY A 93 11.11 13.73 11.25
N ASP A 94 10.18 14.68 11.44
CA ASP A 94 9.04 14.46 12.33
C ASP A 94 8.04 13.46 11.72
N PRO A 95 7.78 12.32 12.39
CA PRO A 95 6.81 11.31 11.90
C PRO A 95 5.40 11.88 11.69
N LEU A 96 5.04 12.98 12.36
CA LEU A 96 3.71 13.59 12.24
C LEU A 96 3.56 14.47 10.99
N GLU A 97 4.65 14.86 10.35
CA GLU A 97 4.63 15.58 9.07
C GLU A 97 4.33 14.67 7.87
N GLY A 98 4.62 13.37 7.99
CA GLY A 98 4.33 12.36 6.97
C GLY A 98 2.83 12.10 6.80
N ALA A 99 2.47 11.61 5.61
CA ALA A 99 1.11 11.12 5.39
C ALA A 99 0.92 9.78 6.12
N ARG A 100 -0.30 9.57 6.66
CA ARG A 100 -0.71 8.32 7.29
C ARG A 100 -2.15 8.01 6.98
N VAL A 101 -2.44 6.73 6.79
CA VAL A 101 -3.81 6.24 6.56
C VAL A 101 -4.15 5.19 7.62
N MET A 102 -5.33 5.32 8.19
CA MET A 102 -5.93 4.35 9.09
C MET A 102 -7.00 3.59 8.33
N LEU A 103 -6.86 2.28 8.25
CA LEU A 103 -7.78 1.38 7.56
C LEU A 103 -8.61 0.64 8.61
N LEU A 104 -9.91 0.86 8.59
CA LEU A 104 -10.88 0.19 9.48
C LEU A 104 -11.53 -0.97 8.72
N GLY A 105 -11.59 -2.15 9.33
CA GLY A 105 -12.17 -3.32 8.66
C GLY A 105 -12.17 -4.58 9.51
N ARG A 106 -12.17 -5.71 8.82
CA ARG A 106 -12.10 -7.04 9.43
C ARG A 106 -10.96 -7.85 8.82
N ALA A 107 -10.16 -8.46 9.67
CA ALA A 107 -9.16 -9.43 9.25
C ALA A 107 -9.82 -10.81 9.12
N VAL A 108 -9.72 -11.40 7.93
CA VAL A 108 -10.24 -12.73 7.60
C VAL A 108 -9.11 -13.60 7.05
N VAL A 109 -9.16 -14.90 7.32
CA VAL A 109 -8.19 -15.83 6.73
C VAL A 109 -8.38 -15.87 5.22
N THR A 110 -7.29 -15.83 4.46
CA THR A 110 -7.29 -16.05 3.01
C THR A 110 -6.44 -17.28 2.67
N GLU A 111 -6.99 -18.14 1.81
CA GLU A 111 -6.30 -19.29 1.21
C GLU A 111 -6.02 -19.06 -0.28
N ASP A 112 -6.26 -17.83 -0.76
CA ASP A 112 -6.02 -17.46 -2.13
C ASP A 112 -4.52 -17.54 -2.46
N ALA A 113 -4.17 -18.37 -3.43
CA ALA A 113 -2.79 -18.55 -3.88
C ALA A 113 -2.18 -17.26 -4.43
N HIS A 114 -3.01 -16.39 -5.03
CA HIS A 114 -2.58 -15.12 -5.56
C HIS A 114 -2.22 -14.13 -4.43
N ASP A 115 -3.05 -14.05 -3.38
CA ASP A 115 -2.76 -13.25 -2.18
C ASP A 115 -1.45 -13.72 -1.52
N ARG A 116 -1.28 -15.06 -1.36
CA ARG A 116 -0.04 -15.66 -0.84
C ARG A 116 1.18 -15.25 -1.66
N ARG A 117 1.12 -15.39 -2.99
CA ARG A 117 2.21 -15.03 -3.90
C ARG A 117 2.57 -13.54 -3.78
N ARG A 118 1.58 -12.64 -3.79
CA ARG A 118 1.82 -11.19 -3.65
C ARG A 118 2.45 -10.84 -2.31
N TYR A 119 2.00 -11.50 -1.22
CA TYR A 119 2.62 -11.29 0.08
C TYR A 119 4.10 -11.68 0.07
N LEU A 120 4.44 -12.87 -0.45
CA LEU A 120 5.80 -13.38 -0.49
C LEU A 120 6.70 -12.59 -1.46
N ALA A 121 6.18 -12.11 -2.58
CA ALA A 121 6.92 -11.20 -3.46
C ALA A 121 7.33 -9.89 -2.74
N ARG A 122 6.47 -9.39 -1.86
CA ARG A 122 6.70 -8.18 -1.06
C ARG A 122 7.56 -8.42 0.18
N GLN A 123 7.42 -9.59 0.81
CA GLN A 123 8.07 -10.01 2.06
C GLN A 123 8.82 -11.33 1.85
N PRO A 124 9.90 -11.36 1.04
CA PRO A 124 10.55 -12.62 0.67
C PRO A 124 11.14 -13.38 1.88
N GLU A 125 11.52 -12.69 2.94
CA GLU A 125 12.03 -13.31 4.16
C GLU A 125 10.96 -14.15 4.88
N ALA A 126 9.67 -13.92 4.58
CA ALA A 126 8.57 -14.68 5.15
C ALA A 126 8.43 -16.10 4.58
N GLU A 127 9.10 -16.41 3.45
CA GLU A 127 9.08 -17.74 2.84
C GLU A 127 9.48 -18.85 3.83
N MET A 128 10.46 -18.56 4.70
CA MET A 128 10.99 -19.49 5.67
C MET A 128 9.96 -20.01 6.69
N PHE A 129 8.87 -19.27 6.94
CA PHE A 129 7.82 -19.65 7.91
C PHE A 129 6.41 -19.67 7.31
N ALA A 130 6.23 -19.29 6.05
CA ALA A 130 4.93 -19.27 5.38
C ALA A 130 4.26 -20.66 5.25
N GLY A 131 5.03 -21.75 5.43
CA GLY A 131 4.55 -23.13 5.46
C GLY A 131 4.31 -23.70 6.86
N PHE A 132 4.57 -22.95 7.93
CA PHE A 132 4.39 -23.46 9.30
C PHE A 132 2.90 -23.51 9.67
N ALA A 133 2.49 -24.59 10.36
CA ALA A 133 1.09 -24.85 10.69
C ALA A 133 0.45 -23.81 11.62
N ASP A 134 1.26 -23.06 12.35
CA ASP A 134 0.79 -21.98 13.22
C ASP A 134 0.71 -20.61 12.53
N PHE A 135 1.19 -20.47 11.28
CA PHE A 135 1.04 -19.26 10.49
C PHE A 135 -0.15 -19.37 9.54
N ALA A 136 -0.84 -18.26 9.33
CA ALA A 136 -1.89 -18.15 8.33
C ALA A 136 -1.85 -16.77 7.66
N PHE A 137 -2.26 -16.75 6.39
CA PHE A 137 -2.45 -15.51 5.65
C PHE A 137 -3.82 -14.92 6.02
N TYR A 138 -3.83 -13.62 6.22
CA TYR A 138 -5.02 -12.85 6.49
C TYR A 138 -5.13 -11.71 5.49
N ARG A 139 -6.36 -11.41 5.10
CA ARG A 139 -6.74 -10.25 4.31
C ARG A 139 -7.57 -9.31 5.17
N ILE A 140 -7.33 -8.00 5.07
CA ILE A 140 -8.19 -7.01 5.74
C ILE A 140 -9.26 -6.54 4.75
N GLU A 141 -10.49 -6.92 5.00
CA GLU A 141 -11.67 -6.39 4.31
C GLU A 141 -11.92 -4.97 4.82
N ILE A 142 -11.61 -3.98 4.00
CA ILE A 142 -11.70 -2.57 4.38
C ILE A 142 -13.16 -2.12 4.36
N ALA A 143 -13.62 -1.51 5.45
CA ALA A 143 -14.91 -0.83 5.53
C ALA A 143 -14.78 0.68 5.28
N ALA A 144 -13.73 1.31 5.84
CA ALA A 144 -13.46 2.72 5.72
C ALA A 144 -11.96 3.02 5.88
N ALA A 145 -11.54 4.17 5.41
CA ALA A 145 -10.20 4.69 5.61
C ALA A 145 -10.22 6.14 6.08
N HIS A 146 -9.26 6.53 6.92
CA HIS A 146 -9.07 7.89 7.41
C HIS A 146 -7.64 8.33 7.07
N LEU A 147 -7.50 9.28 6.15
CA LEU A 147 -6.22 9.80 5.67
C LEU A 147 -5.89 11.11 6.39
N VAL A 148 -4.66 11.20 6.89
CA VAL A 148 -4.05 12.46 7.33
C VAL A 148 -2.77 12.66 6.53
N ALA A 149 -2.73 13.69 5.68
CA ALA A 149 -1.62 13.96 4.77
C ALA A 149 -0.99 15.33 5.04
N GLY A 150 -0.38 15.48 6.21
CA GLY A 150 0.15 16.74 6.69
C GLY A 150 -0.93 17.69 7.27
N PHE A 151 -0.54 18.92 7.56
CA PHE A 151 -1.40 19.87 8.26
C PHE A 151 -2.64 20.25 7.43
N GLY A 152 -3.83 20.06 8.01
CA GLY A 152 -5.10 20.48 7.41
C GLY A 152 -5.65 19.57 6.29
N ARG A 153 -5.00 18.43 5.99
CA ARG A 153 -5.48 17.46 5.00
C ARG A 153 -5.95 16.19 5.68
N ILE A 154 -7.15 16.24 6.22
CA ILE A 154 -7.80 15.13 6.91
C ILE A 154 -9.03 14.76 6.09
N VAL A 155 -9.10 13.51 5.61
CA VAL A 155 -10.16 13.05 4.69
C VAL A 155 -10.61 11.65 5.07
N ASP A 156 -11.93 11.48 5.23
CA ASP A 156 -12.58 10.18 5.34
C ASP A 156 -12.86 9.62 3.94
N LEU A 157 -12.49 8.37 3.72
CA LEU A 157 -12.61 7.68 2.45
C LEU A 157 -13.40 6.38 2.63
N ALA A 158 -14.27 6.07 1.68
CA ALA A 158 -14.92 4.77 1.63
C ALA A 158 -13.97 3.70 1.07
N ALA A 159 -14.27 2.42 1.31
CA ALA A 159 -13.47 1.31 0.77
C ALA A 159 -13.25 1.41 -0.75
N ARG A 160 -14.28 1.75 -1.52
CA ARG A 160 -14.20 1.95 -2.98
C ARG A 160 -13.26 3.07 -3.43
N ASP A 161 -12.92 4.00 -2.55
CA ASP A 161 -12.03 5.14 -2.87
C ASP A 161 -10.56 4.74 -2.74
N VAL A 162 -10.26 3.70 -1.96
CA VAL A 162 -8.90 3.22 -1.67
C VAL A 162 -8.57 1.87 -2.28
N LEU A 163 -9.59 1.08 -2.64
CA LEU A 163 -9.42 -0.18 -3.37
C LEU A 163 -9.46 0.05 -4.88
N VAL A 164 -8.81 -0.85 -5.61
CA VAL A 164 -8.87 -0.94 -7.06
C VAL A 164 -10.03 -1.88 -7.42
N ASP A 165 -10.93 -1.46 -8.29
CA ASP A 165 -11.97 -2.33 -8.81
C ASP A 165 -11.35 -3.39 -9.74
N PRO A 166 -11.41 -4.70 -9.46
CA PRO A 166 -10.84 -5.73 -10.31
C PRO A 166 -11.70 -6.04 -11.55
N ALA A 167 -12.89 -5.48 -11.67
CA ALA A 167 -13.83 -5.80 -12.75
C ALA A 167 -13.20 -5.63 -14.14
N GLY A 168 -13.31 -6.67 -14.96
CA GLY A 168 -12.75 -6.71 -16.32
C GLY A 168 -11.23 -6.84 -16.41
N ALA A 169 -10.54 -7.18 -15.31
CA ALA A 169 -9.10 -7.37 -15.25
C ALA A 169 -8.67 -8.83 -14.97
N ASP A 170 -9.57 -9.80 -15.22
CA ASP A 170 -9.28 -11.22 -14.98
C ASP A 170 -8.06 -11.71 -15.79
N ASP A 171 -7.92 -11.26 -17.04
CA ASP A 171 -6.77 -11.59 -17.89
C ASP A 171 -5.46 -10.99 -17.34
N LEU A 172 -5.52 -9.81 -16.73
CA LEU A 172 -4.36 -9.18 -16.08
C LEU A 172 -3.99 -9.96 -14.82
N LEU A 173 -4.96 -10.30 -13.99
CA LEU A 173 -4.78 -11.09 -12.78
C LEU A 173 -4.12 -12.45 -13.09
N ALA A 174 -4.62 -13.15 -14.11
CA ALA A 174 -4.06 -14.44 -14.56
C ALA A 174 -2.64 -14.32 -15.14
N ALA A 175 -2.29 -13.18 -15.73
CA ALA A 175 -0.98 -12.94 -16.33
C ALA A 175 0.06 -12.37 -15.36
N GLU A 176 -0.34 -11.83 -14.20
CA GLU A 176 0.51 -11.00 -13.32
C GLU A 176 1.79 -11.70 -12.88
N GLU A 177 1.70 -12.95 -12.43
CA GLU A 177 2.88 -13.69 -11.96
C GLU A 177 3.94 -13.84 -13.06
N ARG A 178 3.51 -14.31 -14.22
CA ARG A 178 4.40 -14.50 -15.38
C ARG A 178 4.95 -13.17 -15.89
N ALA A 179 4.12 -12.11 -15.90
CA ALA A 179 4.56 -10.79 -16.33
C ALA A 179 5.60 -10.19 -15.36
N SER A 180 5.40 -10.36 -14.04
CA SER A 180 6.35 -9.90 -13.02
C SER A 180 7.69 -10.65 -13.12
N ALA A 181 7.65 -11.97 -13.31
CA ALA A 181 8.85 -12.78 -13.51
C ALA A 181 9.61 -12.33 -14.77
N HIS A 182 8.92 -12.19 -15.91
CA HIS A 182 9.50 -11.71 -17.16
C HIS A 182 10.14 -10.32 -17.03
N MET A 183 9.49 -9.39 -16.30
CA MET A 183 10.09 -8.06 -16.05
C MET A 183 11.39 -8.17 -15.24
N ASN A 184 11.46 -9.08 -14.30
CA ASN A 184 12.64 -9.26 -13.46
C ASN A 184 13.78 -10.00 -14.16
N GLU A 185 13.47 -10.94 -15.05
CA GLU A 185 14.44 -11.76 -15.76
C GLU A 185 15.00 -11.06 -17.01
N ASP A 186 14.11 -10.46 -17.82
CA ASP A 186 14.48 -9.96 -19.15
C ASP A 186 14.50 -8.41 -19.23
N HIS A 187 13.90 -7.72 -18.26
CA HIS A 187 13.69 -6.26 -18.27
C HIS A 187 14.03 -5.57 -16.95
N ALA A 188 15.00 -6.08 -16.18
CA ALA A 188 15.43 -5.49 -14.91
C ALA A 188 15.93 -4.04 -15.09
N ASP A 189 16.57 -3.73 -16.23
CA ASP A 189 16.99 -2.38 -16.61
C ASP A 189 15.79 -1.42 -16.74
N ALA A 190 14.65 -1.89 -17.27
CA ALA A 190 13.44 -1.08 -17.36
C ALA A 190 12.85 -0.82 -15.97
N CYS A 191 12.82 -1.80 -15.06
CA CYS A 191 12.38 -1.61 -13.68
C CYS A 191 13.22 -0.53 -12.98
N ARG A 192 14.55 -0.58 -13.15
CA ARG A 192 15.46 0.44 -12.64
C ARG A 192 15.19 1.81 -13.23
N LEU A 193 14.99 1.92 -14.56
CA LEU A 193 14.66 3.18 -15.22
C LEU A 193 13.32 3.76 -14.75
N TYR A 194 12.29 2.94 -14.56
CA TYR A 194 11.01 3.39 -14.02
C TYR A 194 11.17 3.98 -12.62
N ALA A 195 11.90 3.31 -11.73
CA ALA A 195 12.13 3.80 -10.39
C ALA A 195 12.94 5.10 -10.37
N THR A 196 14.04 5.15 -11.13
CA THR A 196 14.99 6.28 -11.06
C THR A 196 14.53 7.48 -11.89
N ARG A 197 13.97 7.27 -13.08
CA ARG A 197 13.63 8.35 -14.02
C ARG A 197 12.17 8.82 -13.89
N LEU A 198 11.23 7.90 -13.79
CA LEU A 198 9.81 8.28 -13.70
C LEU A 198 9.39 8.60 -12.25
N TYR A 199 10.01 7.94 -11.26
CA TYR A 199 9.65 8.16 -9.86
C TYR A 199 10.64 9.09 -9.13
N GLY A 200 11.89 9.20 -9.61
CA GLY A 200 12.95 9.97 -8.96
C GLY A 200 13.59 9.27 -7.75
N ALA A 201 13.49 7.94 -7.69
CA ALA A 201 14.11 7.15 -6.64
C ALA A 201 15.64 7.06 -6.83
N PRO A 202 16.41 6.80 -5.77
CA PRO A 202 17.81 6.46 -5.88
C PRO A 202 18.04 5.25 -6.78
N ASP A 203 19.24 5.15 -7.35
CA ASP A 203 19.65 3.97 -8.10
C ASP A 203 19.76 2.75 -7.18
N GLY A 204 19.37 1.57 -7.70
CA GLY A 204 19.31 0.34 -6.93
C GLY A 204 18.87 -0.88 -7.74
N ASP A 205 18.69 -2.01 -7.04
CA ASP A 205 18.22 -3.29 -7.60
C ASP A 205 16.68 -3.36 -7.59
N TRP A 206 16.07 -2.52 -8.40
CA TRP A 206 14.62 -2.39 -8.47
C TRP A 206 13.98 -3.57 -9.20
N ARG A 207 13.09 -4.28 -8.51
CA ARG A 207 12.38 -5.44 -9.02
C ARG A 207 10.88 -5.19 -9.06
N CYS A 208 10.22 -5.73 -10.08
CA CYS A 208 8.77 -5.78 -10.16
C CYS A 208 8.24 -6.79 -9.13
N VAL A 209 7.33 -6.37 -8.26
CA VAL A 209 6.70 -7.22 -7.25
C VAL A 209 5.20 -7.40 -7.48
N GLY A 210 4.63 -6.71 -8.48
CA GLY A 210 3.24 -6.90 -8.88
C GLY A 210 2.70 -5.80 -9.78
N PHE A 211 1.56 -6.10 -10.35
CA PHE A 211 0.73 -5.18 -11.15
C PHE A 211 -0.70 -5.23 -10.65
N ASP A 212 -1.42 -4.16 -10.90
CA ASP A 212 -2.87 -4.15 -10.86
C ASP A 212 -3.40 -3.26 -12.01
N PRO A 213 -4.71 -3.12 -12.21
CA PRO A 213 -5.24 -2.30 -13.29
C PRO A 213 -4.79 -0.85 -13.33
N GLU A 214 -4.32 -0.31 -12.21
CA GLU A 214 -3.99 1.11 -12.07
C GLU A 214 -2.49 1.39 -11.95
N GLY A 215 -1.61 0.36 -11.89
CA GLY A 215 -0.18 0.62 -11.78
C GLY A 215 0.71 -0.59 -11.52
N LEU A 216 2.00 -0.27 -11.45
CA LEU A 216 3.13 -1.15 -11.23
C LEU A 216 3.69 -0.94 -9.82
N GLU A 217 4.08 -2.03 -9.16
CA GLU A 217 4.78 -2.02 -7.88
C GLU A 217 6.23 -2.46 -8.05
N LEU A 218 7.14 -1.61 -7.63
CA LEU A 218 8.58 -1.89 -7.63
C LEU A 218 9.12 -1.95 -6.20
N GLN A 219 10.18 -2.72 -5.99
CA GLN A 219 10.85 -2.83 -4.70
C GLN A 219 12.35 -2.98 -4.87
N ASP A 220 13.10 -2.26 -4.02
CA ASP A 220 14.53 -2.46 -3.77
C ASP A 220 14.75 -2.61 -2.25
N GLY A 221 15.21 -3.78 -1.84
CA GLY A 221 15.34 -4.12 -0.42
C GLY A 221 14.05 -3.85 0.36
N ARG A 222 14.10 -2.88 1.27
CA ARG A 222 12.94 -2.47 2.09
C ARG A 222 12.14 -1.30 1.52
N THR A 223 12.60 -0.68 0.46
CA THR A 223 11.91 0.43 -0.20
C THR A 223 10.94 -0.11 -1.25
N ALA A 224 9.72 0.32 -1.20
CA ALA A 224 8.68 -0.04 -2.16
C ALA A 224 8.12 1.21 -2.81
N LEU A 225 7.82 1.13 -4.10
CA LEU A 225 7.30 2.23 -4.91
C LEU A 225 6.04 1.79 -5.62
N ARG A 226 5.12 2.74 -5.78
CA ARG A 226 3.93 2.61 -6.61
C ARG A 226 4.00 3.59 -7.76
N LEU A 227 4.07 3.09 -8.99
CA LEU A 227 3.97 3.89 -10.21
C LEU A 227 2.57 3.73 -10.80
N PRO A 228 1.74 4.78 -10.82
CA PRO A 228 0.43 4.70 -11.45
C PRO A 228 0.59 4.59 -12.97
N PHE A 229 -0.28 3.81 -13.60
CA PHE A 229 -0.39 3.81 -15.05
C PHE A 229 -1.15 5.05 -15.55
N PRO A 230 -0.79 5.62 -16.72
CA PRO A 230 -1.50 6.75 -17.29
C PRO A 230 -2.95 6.40 -17.70
N GLN A 231 -3.23 5.12 -17.91
CA GLN A 231 -4.57 4.59 -18.18
C GLN A 231 -4.74 3.19 -17.59
N ARG A 232 -5.99 2.81 -17.33
CA ARG A 232 -6.32 1.50 -16.77
C ARG A 232 -5.89 0.37 -17.72
N VAL A 233 -5.32 -0.69 -17.14
CA VAL A 233 -4.86 -1.89 -17.82
C VAL A 233 -5.76 -3.06 -17.43
N ASN A 234 -6.25 -3.82 -18.42
CA ASN A 234 -7.19 -4.93 -18.16
C ASN A 234 -6.65 -6.30 -18.57
N GLY A 235 -5.49 -6.38 -19.21
CA GLY A 235 -4.93 -7.65 -19.65
C GLY A 235 -3.48 -7.53 -20.12
N ALA A 236 -2.86 -8.66 -20.46
CA ALA A 236 -1.44 -8.75 -20.82
C ALA A 236 -1.04 -7.86 -22.01
N GLY A 237 -1.92 -7.71 -23.00
CA GLY A 237 -1.64 -6.87 -24.18
C GLY A 237 -1.56 -5.40 -23.84
N SER A 238 -2.53 -4.87 -23.08
CA SER A 238 -2.53 -3.48 -22.61
C SER A 238 -1.41 -3.21 -21.60
N LEU A 239 -1.08 -4.19 -20.74
CA LEU A 239 0.06 -4.11 -19.83
C LEU A 239 1.36 -3.94 -20.61
N ARG A 240 1.60 -4.80 -21.62
CA ARG A 240 2.80 -4.70 -22.46
C ARG A 240 2.91 -3.35 -23.14
N ALA A 241 1.82 -2.84 -23.71
CA ALA A 241 1.82 -1.56 -24.41
C ALA A 241 2.23 -0.41 -23.48
N ILE A 242 1.64 -0.35 -22.27
CA ILE A 242 1.93 0.72 -21.31
C ILE A 242 3.36 0.64 -20.75
N LEU A 243 3.89 -0.57 -20.49
CA LEU A 243 5.26 -0.74 -20.05
C LEU A 243 6.28 -0.30 -21.13
N VAL A 244 6.00 -0.57 -22.40
CA VAL A 244 6.84 -0.07 -23.51
C VAL A 244 6.81 1.47 -23.59
N GLU A 245 5.64 2.08 -23.45
CA GLU A 245 5.49 3.55 -23.43
C GLU A 245 6.28 4.15 -22.25
N MET A 246 6.12 3.62 -21.05
CA MET A 246 6.87 4.06 -19.86
C MET A 246 8.37 3.90 -20.04
N ALA A 247 8.85 2.82 -20.69
CA ALA A 247 10.27 2.62 -20.97
C ALA A 247 10.81 3.66 -21.98
N GLN A 248 10.02 4.02 -22.98
CA GLN A 248 10.38 5.08 -23.95
C GLN A 248 10.45 6.44 -23.25
N GLN A 249 9.46 6.78 -22.43
CA GLN A 249 9.47 8.00 -21.63
C GLN A 249 10.69 8.08 -20.72
N ALA A 250 10.97 7.01 -19.93
CA ALA A 250 12.10 6.96 -19.03
C ALA A 250 13.47 7.09 -19.71
N ARG A 251 13.58 6.72 -21.01
CA ARG A 251 14.78 6.92 -21.82
C ARG A 251 14.86 8.31 -22.44
N ALA A 252 13.72 8.92 -22.78
CA ALA A 252 13.67 10.27 -23.36
C ALA A 252 14.10 11.35 -22.37
N ASP A 253 13.86 11.17 -21.08
CA ASP A 253 14.29 12.09 -20.02
C ASP A 253 15.82 12.10 -19.76
N GLN A 254 16.61 11.57 -20.71
CA GLN A 254 18.08 11.60 -20.68
C GLN A 254 18.70 12.82 -21.41
N GLY A 255 17.86 13.75 -21.91
CA GLY A 255 18.28 14.93 -22.69
C GLY A 255 18.52 16.19 -21.86
#